data_9cf0977a5b90c3ddf1698ff516479eea
#
_entry.id   9cf0977a5b90c3ddf1698ff516479eea
#
_cell.length_a   1.000
_cell.length_b   1.000
_cell.length_c   1.000
_cell.angle_alpha   90.00
_cell.angle_beta   90.00
_cell.angle_gamma   90.00
#
_symmetry.space_group_name_H-M   'P 1'
#
loop_
_entity.id
_entity.type
_entity.pdbx_description
1 polymer ?
#
loop_
_entity_poly.entity_id
_entity_poly.type
_entity_poly.pdbx_seq_one_letter_code
_entity_poly.pdbx_strand_id
1 'polypeptide(L)'
;MGVAEDGTPTMLVRFTIDLAGQSSLLDGVRQATLLVDNLMYSDQEMTEGHWTLTFPLEPGEAGTVLTLEEIQAPAMDLETRKTRTILLRDVQISATDITYVQSVEDQKWDPLCCALVLQDGTAVEQSSGASRFRDEARTQWSSVYYWQVPVDLTQVTAVRFGDTEFPLK
;
A
#
# COMPACT_ATOMS: atom_id res chain seq x y z
N MET A 1 9.84 -8.87 11.67
CA MET A 1 11.11 -8.59 12.35
C MET A 1 12.21 -9.08 11.45
N GLY A 2 13.15 -8.23 11.09
CA GLY A 2 14.33 -8.59 10.29
C GLY A 2 15.56 -8.65 11.18
N VAL A 3 16.67 -9.12 10.61
CA VAL A 3 17.98 -9.09 11.25
C VAL A 3 18.93 -8.40 10.26
N ALA A 4 19.63 -7.35 10.68
CA ALA A 4 20.65 -6.71 9.87
C ALA A 4 21.84 -7.66 9.62
N GLU A 5 22.72 -7.34 8.67
CA GLU A 5 23.87 -8.17 8.32
C GLU A 5 24.82 -8.42 9.52
N ASP A 6 24.84 -7.50 10.49
CA ASP A 6 25.64 -7.60 11.73
C ASP A 6 24.94 -8.40 12.85
N GLY A 7 23.78 -8.99 12.58
CA GLY A 7 22.99 -9.74 13.57
C GLY A 7 22.08 -8.87 14.46
N THR A 8 22.05 -7.56 14.26
CA THR A 8 21.19 -6.66 15.05
C THR A 8 19.73 -6.86 14.68
N PRO A 9 18.83 -7.05 15.66
CA PRO A 9 17.39 -7.10 15.39
C PRO A 9 16.91 -5.79 14.77
N THR A 10 16.21 -5.88 13.66
CA THR A 10 15.63 -4.72 12.97
C THR A 10 14.12 -4.82 12.90
N MET A 11 13.45 -3.70 13.07
CA MET A 11 12.03 -3.55 12.88
C MET A 11 11.79 -2.45 11.86
N LEU A 12 11.11 -2.80 10.75
CA LEU A 12 10.63 -1.80 9.80
C LEU A 12 9.29 -1.28 10.31
N VAL A 13 9.24 0.00 10.62
CA VAL A 13 8.01 0.70 10.96
C VAL A 13 7.67 1.65 9.82
N ARG A 14 6.48 1.51 9.25
CA ARG A 14 5.98 2.40 8.20
C ARG A 14 4.89 3.29 8.79
N PHE A 15 5.03 4.59 8.58
CA PHE A 15 4.01 5.56 8.89
C PHE A 15 3.42 6.10 7.59
N THR A 16 2.10 6.13 7.50
CA THR A 16 1.38 6.78 6.41
C THR A 16 0.61 7.95 6.98
N ILE A 17 0.87 9.15 6.47
CA ILE A 17 0.13 10.35 6.82
C ILE A 17 -0.85 10.63 5.69
N ASP A 18 -2.15 10.45 5.96
CA ASP A 18 -3.21 10.83 5.04
C ASP A 18 -3.54 12.31 5.25
N LEU A 19 -3.20 13.13 4.28
CA LEU A 19 -3.46 14.57 4.32
C LEU A 19 -4.90 14.93 3.91
N ALA A 20 -5.76 13.94 3.67
CA ALA A 20 -7.17 14.14 3.28
C ALA A 20 -7.34 15.15 2.13
N GLY A 21 -6.47 15.09 1.12
CA GLY A 21 -6.47 16.01 -0.01
C GLY A 21 -5.84 17.38 0.27
N GLN A 22 -5.27 17.59 1.45
CA GLN A 22 -4.60 18.84 1.83
C GLN A 22 -3.08 18.73 1.64
N SER A 23 -2.64 18.34 0.45
CA SER A 23 -1.20 18.20 0.12
C SER A 23 -0.40 19.48 0.36
N SER A 24 -1.04 20.65 0.26
CA SER A 24 -0.45 21.95 0.55
C SER A 24 0.05 22.12 2.00
N LEU A 25 -0.39 21.26 2.93
CA LEU A 25 0.14 21.28 4.31
C LEU A 25 1.64 20.95 4.37
N LEU A 26 2.17 20.27 3.35
CA LEU A 26 3.60 19.98 3.26
C LEU A 26 4.39 21.00 2.44
N ASP A 27 3.73 22.00 1.85
CA ASP A 27 4.39 23.02 1.05
C ASP A 27 5.40 23.82 1.91
N GLY A 28 6.66 23.78 1.50
CA GLY A 28 7.76 24.44 2.21
C GLY A 28 8.29 23.70 3.44
N VAL A 29 7.67 22.60 3.86
CA VAL A 29 8.22 21.75 4.93
C VAL A 29 9.48 21.06 4.43
N ARG A 30 10.58 21.18 5.18
CA ARG A 30 11.89 20.60 4.84
C ARG A 30 12.38 19.58 5.85
N GLN A 31 11.65 19.42 6.93
CA GLN A 31 12.04 18.54 8.02
C GLN A 31 10.81 17.99 8.70
N ALA A 32 10.85 16.71 9.06
CA ALA A 32 9.85 16.08 9.91
C ALA A 32 10.51 15.59 11.20
N THR A 33 9.74 15.63 12.28
CA THR A 33 10.12 15.05 13.56
C THR A 33 9.06 14.04 13.97
N LEU A 34 9.48 12.81 14.16
CA LEU A 34 8.66 11.74 14.72
C LEU A 34 8.95 11.64 16.22
N LEU A 35 7.91 11.79 17.02
CA LEU A 35 7.94 11.52 18.44
C LEU A 35 7.31 10.16 18.70
N VAL A 36 8.04 9.28 19.36
CA VAL A 36 7.55 7.95 19.71
C VAL A 36 7.59 7.83 21.23
N ASP A 37 6.42 7.71 21.82
CA ASP A 37 6.26 7.47 23.24
C ASP A 37 5.84 6.01 23.44
N ASN A 38 6.72 5.22 24.01
CA ASN A 38 6.55 3.80 24.27
C ASN A 38 6.42 2.93 23.00
N LEU A 39 7.01 1.76 23.03
CA LEU A 39 6.87 0.74 21.99
C LEU A 39 6.17 -0.48 22.58
N MET A 40 5.03 -0.83 22.02
CA MET A 40 4.29 -2.03 22.37
C MET A 40 4.38 -3.04 21.22
N TYR A 41 4.91 -4.22 21.47
CA TYR A 41 5.03 -5.28 20.46
C TYR A 41 4.21 -6.53 20.76
N SER A 42 3.56 -6.56 21.89
CA SER A 42 2.53 -7.52 22.20
C SER A 42 1.58 -6.93 23.25
N ASP A 43 0.44 -7.55 23.48
CA ASP A 43 -0.53 -7.12 24.51
C ASP A 43 0.05 -7.13 25.94
N GLN A 44 1.26 -7.64 26.12
CA GLN A 44 1.89 -7.83 27.42
C GLN A 44 3.31 -7.25 27.53
N GLU A 45 3.90 -6.83 26.42
CA GLU A 45 5.28 -6.32 26.40
C GLU A 45 5.33 -4.90 25.85
N MET A 46 5.64 -3.97 26.74
CA MET A 46 5.86 -2.56 26.41
C MET A 46 7.26 -2.15 26.84
N THR A 47 7.97 -1.48 25.93
CA THR A 47 9.19 -0.76 26.27
C THR A 47 8.84 0.70 26.47
N GLU A 48 8.98 1.15 27.71
CA GLU A 48 8.83 2.57 28.04
C GLU A 48 10.01 3.36 27.49
N GLY A 49 9.71 4.52 26.91
CA GLY A 49 10.73 5.44 26.40
C GLY A 49 10.14 6.58 25.61
N HIS A 50 11.01 7.58 25.36
CA HIS A 50 10.68 8.74 24.54
C HIS A 50 11.76 8.89 23.49
N TRP A 51 11.43 8.62 22.24
CA TRP A 51 12.35 8.75 21.12
C TRP A 51 11.93 9.89 20.22
N THR A 52 12.91 10.70 19.84
CA THR A 52 12.73 11.76 18.86
C THR A 52 13.60 11.45 17.65
N LEU A 53 12.98 11.26 16.51
CA LEU A 53 13.63 11.04 15.23
C LEU A 53 13.37 12.25 14.34
N THR A 54 14.42 12.96 13.96
CA THR A 54 14.31 14.09 13.04
C THR A 54 15.00 13.73 11.73
N PHE A 55 14.32 13.94 10.62
CA PHE A 55 14.82 13.62 9.30
C PHE A 55 14.43 14.71 8.29
N PRO A 56 15.29 14.96 7.29
CA PRO A 56 14.97 15.89 6.23
C PRO A 56 13.81 15.34 5.41
N LEU A 57 12.90 16.21 4.99
CA LEU A 57 11.92 15.94 3.96
C LEU A 57 12.44 16.54 2.65
N GLU A 58 12.88 15.69 1.76
CA GLU A 58 13.08 16.10 0.39
C GLU A 58 11.74 15.86 -0.33
N PRO A 59 11.09 16.93 -0.85
CA PRO A 59 9.96 16.74 -1.72
C PRO A 59 10.51 15.97 -2.93
N GLY A 60 10.22 14.68 -3.01
CA GLY A 60 10.47 13.94 -4.23
C GLY A 60 9.73 14.63 -5.37
N GLU A 61 10.25 14.58 -6.58
CA GLU A 61 9.43 14.79 -7.76
C GLU A 61 8.19 13.91 -7.59
N ALA A 62 7.01 14.43 -7.95
CA ALA A 62 5.76 13.68 -7.84
C ALA A 62 6.03 12.27 -8.39
N GLY A 63 6.03 11.29 -7.50
CA GLY A 63 6.55 9.96 -7.84
C GLY A 63 5.81 9.44 -9.06
N THR A 64 6.53 8.80 -9.96
CA THR A 64 5.91 8.12 -11.09
C THR A 64 4.79 7.23 -10.59
N VAL A 65 3.60 7.40 -11.13
CA VAL A 65 2.45 6.56 -10.85
C VAL A 65 2.02 5.91 -12.16
N LEU A 66 1.95 4.60 -12.18
CA LEU A 66 1.38 3.85 -13.29
C LEU A 66 -0.13 3.73 -13.06
N THR A 67 -0.92 3.92 -14.11
CA THR A 67 -2.38 3.93 -13.99
C THR A 67 -3.02 2.96 -14.95
N LEU A 68 -4.08 2.29 -14.47
CA LEU A 68 -5.01 1.53 -15.28
C LEU A 68 -6.42 2.04 -14.99
N GLU A 69 -7.19 2.38 -16.03
CA GLU A 69 -8.52 2.94 -15.85
C GLU A 69 -9.47 1.94 -15.19
N GLU A 70 -9.55 0.75 -15.78
CA GLU A 70 -10.40 -0.34 -15.31
C GLU A 70 -9.73 -1.69 -15.55
N ILE A 71 -9.86 -2.61 -14.58
CA ILE A 71 -9.46 -4.00 -14.73
C ILE A 71 -10.51 -4.93 -14.13
N GLN A 72 -10.65 -6.11 -14.72
CA GLN A 72 -11.51 -7.17 -14.19
C GLN A 72 -10.66 -8.17 -13.41
N ALA A 73 -10.55 -7.96 -12.10
CA ALA A 73 -9.70 -8.75 -11.22
C ALA A 73 -10.46 -9.94 -10.61
N PRO A 74 -9.82 -11.12 -10.50
CA PRO A 74 -10.38 -12.21 -9.72
C PRO A 74 -10.42 -11.84 -8.24
N ALA A 75 -11.52 -12.13 -7.58
CA ALA A 75 -11.74 -11.84 -6.17
C ALA A 75 -12.43 -13.01 -5.47
N MET A 76 -12.28 -13.08 -4.15
CA MET A 76 -12.86 -14.10 -3.30
C MET A 76 -13.71 -13.48 -2.20
N ASP A 77 -14.90 -14.03 -1.99
CA ASP A 77 -15.72 -13.72 -0.82
C ASP A 77 -15.08 -14.40 0.41
N LEU A 78 -14.71 -13.59 1.40
CA LEU A 78 -13.98 -14.07 2.57
C LEU A 78 -14.80 -15.01 3.46
N GLU A 79 -16.14 -14.90 3.45
CA GLU A 79 -17.03 -15.75 4.23
C GLU A 79 -17.32 -17.07 3.53
N THR A 80 -17.72 -17.00 2.25
CA THR A 80 -18.18 -18.18 1.52
C THR A 80 -17.10 -18.89 0.73
N ARG A 81 -15.91 -18.28 0.60
CA ARG A 81 -14.77 -18.77 -0.20
C ARG A 81 -15.08 -18.95 -1.69
N LYS A 82 -16.16 -18.39 -2.16
CA LYS A 82 -16.49 -18.36 -3.58
C LYS A 82 -15.62 -17.33 -4.28
N THR A 83 -15.31 -17.61 -5.53
CA THR A 83 -14.55 -16.68 -6.39
C THR A 83 -15.44 -16.13 -7.50
N ARG A 84 -15.17 -14.91 -7.91
CA ARG A 84 -15.74 -14.26 -9.09
C ARG A 84 -14.79 -13.17 -9.58
N THR A 85 -15.10 -12.61 -10.74
CA THR A 85 -14.45 -11.40 -11.24
C THR A 85 -15.19 -10.18 -10.75
N ILE A 86 -14.47 -9.16 -10.28
CA ILE A 86 -14.99 -7.83 -9.92
C ILE A 86 -14.30 -6.75 -10.74
N LEU A 87 -14.93 -5.60 -10.86
CA LEU A 87 -14.38 -4.46 -11.56
C LEU A 87 -13.64 -3.55 -10.57
N LEU A 88 -12.34 -3.36 -10.81
CA LEU A 88 -11.52 -2.37 -10.11
C LEU A 88 -11.32 -1.17 -11.05
N ARG A 89 -11.49 0.03 -10.50
CA ARG A 89 -11.35 1.30 -11.20
C ARG A 89 -10.30 2.18 -10.55
N ASP A 90 -9.84 3.19 -11.28
CA ASP A 90 -8.86 4.17 -10.79
C ASP A 90 -7.64 3.46 -10.18
N VAL A 91 -7.16 2.41 -10.82
CA VAL A 91 -6.02 1.65 -10.31
C VAL A 91 -4.77 2.48 -10.47
N GLN A 92 -4.13 2.81 -9.36
CA GLN A 92 -2.89 3.58 -9.32
C GLN A 92 -1.81 2.77 -8.60
N ILE A 93 -0.64 2.70 -9.21
CA ILE A 93 0.49 1.93 -8.71
C ILE A 93 1.65 2.89 -8.51
N SER A 94 2.09 3.00 -7.26
CA SER A 94 3.28 3.75 -6.87
C SER A 94 4.43 2.81 -6.52
N ALA A 95 5.59 3.38 -6.25
CA ALA A 95 6.74 2.61 -5.77
C ALA A 95 6.49 1.88 -4.43
N THR A 96 5.47 2.29 -3.67
CA THR A 96 5.21 1.79 -2.31
C THR A 96 3.87 1.08 -2.14
N ASP A 97 2.93 1.31 -3.03
CA ASP A 97 1.55 0.84 -2.88
C ASP A 97 0.80 0.73 -4.21
N ILE A 98 -0.35 0.07 -4.13
CA ILE A 98 -1.40 0.11 -5.15
C ILE A 98 -2.70 0.59 -4.51
N THR A 99 -3.40 1.49 -5.18
CA THR A 99 -4.73 1.93 -4.81
C THR A 99 -5.73 1.62 -5.92
N TYR A 100 -6.96 1.33 -5.55
CA TYR A 100 -8.06 1.13 -6.48
C TYR A 100 -9.41 1.40 -5.82
N VAL A 101 -10.43 1.50 -6.64
CA VAL A 101 -11.82 1.69 -6.23
C VAL A 101 -12.68 0.56 -6.75
N GLN A 102 -13.57 0.06 -5.93
CA GLN A 102 -14.60 -0.90 -6.30
C GLN A 102 -15.99 -0.41 -5.87
N SER A 103 -17.04 -1.01 -6.44
CA SER A 103 -18.41 -0.77 -6.00
C SER A 103 -18.60 -1.21 -4.56
N VAL A 104 -19.45 -0.51 -3.80
CA VAL A 104 -19.81 -0.94 -2.45
C VAL A 104 -20.52 -2.30 -2.43
N GLU A 105 -21.19 -2.67 -3.51
CA GLU A 105 -21.80 -4.00 -3.66
C GLU A 105 -20.75 -5.11 -3.70
N ASP A 106 -19.52 -4.76 -4.08
CA ASP A 106 -18.37 -5.64 -4.16
C ASP A 106 -17.48 -5.62 -2.91
N GLN A 107 -17.77 -4.80 -1.91
CA GLN A 107 -16.92 -4.59 -0.72
C GLN A 107 -16.54 -5.88 0.03
N LYS A 108 -17.38 -6.90 -0.04
CA LYS A 108 -17.12 -8.22 0.58
C LYS A 108 -16.21 -9.12 -0.27
N TRP A 109 -15.94 -8.73 -1.51
CA TRP A 109 -15.09 -9.47 -2.44
C TRP A 109 -13.70 -8.86 -2.39
N ASP A 110 -12.76 -9.63 -1.84
CA ASP A 110 -11.36 -9.21 -1.74
C ASP A 110 -10.63 -9.67 -2.99
N PRO A 111 -9.99 -8.77 -3.75
CA PRO A 111 -9.16 -9.17 -4.88
C PRO A 111 -8.12 -10.19 -4.44
N LEU A 112 -7.91 -11.23 -5.25
CA LEU A 112 -6.90 -12.23 -4.95
C LEU A 112 -5.52 -11.56 -4.88
N CYS A 113 -4.62 -12.16 -4.11
CA CYS A 113 -3.28 -11.66 -3.82
C CYS A 113 -2.68 -10.84 -4.98
N CYS A 114 -2.34 -9.58 -4.70
CA CYS A 114 -1.80 -8.65 -5.69
C CYS A 114 -0.28 -8.68 -5.67
N ALA A 115 0.33 -8.66 -6.85
CA ALA A 115 1.77 -8.57 -7.00
C ALA A 115 2.15 -7.72 -8.23
N LEU A 116 3.31 -7.05 -8.16
CA LEU A 116 3.96 -6.46 -9.32
C LEU A 116 4.88 -7.48 -9.96
N VAL A 117 4.79 -7.63 -11.27
CA VAL A 117 5.67 -8.49 -12.07
C VAL A 117 6.78 -7.63 -12.67
N LEU A 118 8.03 -8.00 -12.43
CA LEU A 118 9.21 -7.28 -12.89
C LEU A 118 9.73 -7.84 -14.22
N GLN A 119 10.59 -7.08 -14.87
CA GLN A 119 11.18 -7.45 -16.18
C GLN A 119 11.98 -8.77 -16.14
N ASP A 120 12.56 -9.11 -14.99
CA ASP A 120 13.30 -10.36 -14.79
C ASP A 120 12.39 -11.57 -14.46
N GLY A 121 11.07 -11.36 -14.44
CA GLY A 121 10.08 -12.38 -14.12
C GLY A 121 9.86 -12.59 -12.62
N THR A 122 10.56 -11.87 -11.75
CA THR A 122 10.28 -11.90 -10.31
C THR A 122 9.00 -11.12 -9.98
N ALA A 123 8.43 -11.36 -8.81
CA ALA A 123 7.24 -10.68 -8.34
C ALA A 123 7.42 -10.08 -6.95
N VAL A 124 6.92 -8.87 -6.76
CA VAL A 124 6.83 -8.21 -5.45
C VAL A 124 5.38 -8.26 -4.99
N GLU A 125 5.12 -9.00 -3.93
CA GLU A 125 3.78 -9.20 -3.40
C GLU A 125 3.34 -8.06 -2.46
N GLN A 126 2.03 -7.89 -2.32
CA GLN A 126 1.46 -7.03 -1.29
C GLN A 126 1.76 -7.59 0.10
N SER A 127 1.92 -6.71 1.09
CA SER A 127 2.17 -7.08 2.50
C SER A 127 0.95 -6.85 3.38
N SER A 128 0.38 -5.68 3.32
CA SER A 128 -0.74 -5.23 4.15
C SER A 128 -1.56 -4.21 3.39
N GLY A 129 -2.74 -3.92 3.86
CA GLY A 129 -3.59 -2.92 3.24
C GLY A 129 -4.69 -2.43 4.17
N ALA A 130 -5.41 -1.43 3.70
CA ALA A 130 -6.58 -0.88 4.35
C ALA A 130 -7.61 -0.49 3.30
N SER A 131 -8.87 -0.51 3.71
CA SER A 131 -9.97 -0.11 2.84
C SER A 131 -10.94 0.78 3.58
N ARG A 132 -11.54 1.73 2.85
CA ARG A 132 -12.51 2.68 3.41
C ARG A 132 -13.52 3.13 2.37
N PHE A 133 -14.62 3.70 2.83
CA PHE A 133 -15.49 4.43 1.91
C PHE A 133 -14.77 5.68 1.38
N ARG A 134 -14.83 5.87 0.07
CA ARG A 134 -14.21 7.01 -0.61
C ARG A 134 -15.08 8.27 -0.53
N ASP A 135 -16.40 8.09 -0.46
CA ASP A 135 -17.41 9.13 -0.53
C ASP A 135 -18.35 9.11 0.69
N GLU A 136 -18.93 10.26 1.02
CA GLU A 136 -19.90 10.40 2.10
C GLU A 136 -21.18 9.59 1.84
N ALA A 137 -21.57 9.42 0.58
CA ALA A 137 -22.72 8.62 0.18
C ALA A 137 -22.49 7.10 0.34
N ARG A 138 -21.25 6.69 0.62
CA ARG A 138 -20.83 5.29 0.78
C ARG A 138 -21.17 4.40 -0.42
N THR A 139 -20.97 4.94 -1.62
CA THR A 139 -21.21 4.22 -2.88
C THR A 139 -19.95 3.60 -3.46
N GLN A 140 -18.78 4.08 -3.04
CA GLN A 140 -17.48 3.64 -3.50
C GLN A 140 -16.61 3.15 -2.34
N TRP A 141 -15.95 2.03 -2.57
CA TRP A 141 -15.02 1.39 -1.63
C TRP A 141 -13.60 1.52 -2.18
N SER A 142 -12.75 2.27 -1.49
CA SER A 142 -11.35 2.46 -1.87
C SER A 142 -10.45 1.60 -1.02
N SER A 143 -9.50 0.94 -1.67
CA SER A 143 -8.50 0.10 -1.03
C SER A 143 -7.09 0.60 -1.36
N VAL A 144 -6.20 0.48 -0.41
CA VAL A 144 -4.76 0.67 -0.57
C VAL A 144 -4.05 -0.57 -0.05
N TYR A 145 -3.11 -1.12 -0.84
CA TYR A 145 -2.24 -2.21 -0.42
C TYR A 145 -0.80 -1.81 -0.62
N TYR A 146 0.04 -2.10 0.35
CA TYR A 146 1.46 -1.74 0.34
C TYR A 146 2.29 -2.91 -0.16
N TRP A 147 3.35 -2.63 -0.92
CA TRP A 147 4.32 -3.63 -1.30
C TRP A 147 5.19 -4.04 -0.12
N GLN A 148 5.71 -5.25 -0.13
CA GLN A 148 6.65 -5.73 0.90
C GLN A 148 7.90 -4.87 0.97
N VAL A 149 8.37 -4.38 -0.18
CA VAL A 149 9.51 -3.48 -0.34
C VAL A 149 9.17 -2.40 -1.38
N PRO A 150 9.81 -1.22 -1.33
CA PRO A 150 9.67 -0.24 -2.40
C PRO A 150 10.17 -0.81 -3.74
N VAL A 151 9.48 -0.47 -4.82
CA VAL A 151 9.70 -1.03 -6.16
C VAL A 151 10.13 0.06 -7.13
N ASP A 152 11.13 -0.22 -7.95
CA ASP A 152 11.47 0.61 -9.10
C ASP A 152 10.43 0.39 -10.21
N LEU A 153 9.55 1.35 -10.41
CA LEU A 153 8.46 1.26 -11.39
C LEU A 153 8.94 1.14 -12.83
N THR A 154 10.18 1.52 -13.12
CA THR A 154 10.75 1.33 -14.49
C THR A 154 10.98 -0.14 -14.82
N GLN A 155 11.05 -1.00 -13.82
CA GLN A 155 11.24 -2.44 -13.96
C GLN A 155 9.92 -3.22 -13.99
N VAL A 156 8.78 -2.55 -13.74
CA VAL A 156 7.47 -3.21 -13.66
C VAL A 156 6.89 -3.40 -15.05
N THR A 157 6.45 -4.61 -15.35
CA THR A 157 5.84 -4.98 -16.65
C THR A 157 4.34 -5.23 -16.54
N ALA A 158 3.88 -5.70 -15.38
CA ALA A 158 2.46 -6.00 -15.15
C ALA A 158 2.10 -5.90 -13.67
N VAL A 159 0.81 -5.72 -13.38
CA VAL A 159 0.21 -6.04 -12.09
C VAL A 159 -0.56 -7.35 -12.21
N ARG A 160 -0.43 -8.21 -11.22
CA ARG A 160 -1.07 -9.53 -11.17
C ARG A 160 -2.02 -9.61 -10.00
N PHE A 161 -3.22 -10.12 -10.23
CA PHE A 161 -4.20 -10.48 -9.19
C PHE A 161 -4.48 -11.99 -9.29
N GLY A 162 -4.06 -12.76 -8.28
CA GLY A 162 -4.04 -14.22 -8.37
C GLY A 162 -3.19 -14.68 -9.55
N ASP A 163 -3.80 -15.39 -10.50
CA ASP A 163 -3.13 -15.88 -11.72
C ASP A 163 -3.36 -14.99 -12.97
N THR A 164 -4.04 -13.85 -12.81
CA THR A 164 -4.37 -12.97 -13.93
C THR A 164 -3.45 -11.75 -13.94
N GLU A 165 -2.74 -11.57 -15.07
CA GLU A 165 -1.81 -10.45 -15.27
C GLU A 165 -2.44 -9.36 -16.14
N PHE A 166 -2.20 -8.11 -15.76
CA PHE A 166 -2.60 -6.90 -16.47
C PHE A 166 -1.33 -6.13 -16.84
N PRO A 167 -0.94 -6.12 -18.14
CA PRO A 167 0.27 -5.44 -18.60
C PRO A 167 0.19 -3.93 -18.34
N LEU A 168 1.29 -3.37 -17.89
CA LEU A 168 1.49 -1.94 -17.73
C LEU A 168 2.28 -1.43 -18.95
N LYS A 169 1.73 -0.43 -19.63
CA LYS A 169 2.34 0.17 -20.84
C LYS A 169 3.26 1.31 -20.46
#